data_a3e6cab9ef4b19615dedc0f0b1ec1195
#
_entry.id   a3e6cab9ef4b19615dedc0f0b1ec1195
#
_cell.length_a   1.000
_cell.length_b   1.000
_cell.length_c   1.000
_cell.angle_alpha   90.00
_cell.angle_beta   90.00
_cell.angle_gamma   90.00
#
_symmetry.space_group_name_H-M   'P 1'
#
loop_
_entity.id
_entity.type
_entity.pdbx_description
1 polymer ?
#
loop_
_entity_poly.entity_id
_entity_poly.type
_entity_poly.pdbx_seq_one_letter_code
_entity_poly.pdbx_strand_id
1 'polypeptide(L)'
;FTRTKTILNEHNFQRYEISNFAKEKFESEHNLNYWNSENWIGIGPGAYGRMWSSNQDNKRVEIKNYKNPKTWLNKNSQNSEFENINIFNQYESDIDTLIMGLRLSKGIEIEKLNDKSIIQKTKFKELEKEKLIIIDNGKIKINDDHLIKLDSILSYIIN
;
A
#
# COMPACT_ATOMS: atom_id res chain seq x y z
N PHE A 1 -19.66 -8.51 -5.39
CA PHE A 1 -18.28 -8.94 -5.06
C PHE A 1 -18.14 -10.46 -5.15
N THR A 2 -18.90 -11.27 -4.38
CA THR A 2 -18.80 -12.74 -4.38
C THR A 2 -19.10 -13.34 -5.76
N ARG A 3 -20.19 -12.92 -6.41
CA ARG A 3 -20.57 -13.40 -7.75
C ARG A 3 -19.50 -13.09 -8.81
N THR A 4 -18.89 -11.90 -8.75
CA THR A 4 -17.80 -11.51 -9.64
C THR A 4 -16.60 -12.45 -9.47
N LYS A 5 -16.20 -12.72 -8.20
CA LYS A 5 -15.11 -13.65 -7.87
C LYS A 5 -15.37 -15.03 -8.46
N THR A 6 -16.59 -15.57 -8.28
CA THR A 6 -16.94 -16.89 -8.80
C THR A 6 -16.80 -16.96 -10.32
N ILE A 7 -17.43 -16.03 -11.05
CA ILE A 7 -17.40 -16.01 -12.52
C ILE A 7 -15.95 -15.87 -13.04
N LEU A 8 -15.17 -14.97 -12.46
CA LEU A 8 -13.80 -14.76 -12.91
C LEU A 8 -12.90 -15.96 -12.63
N ASN A 9 -13.06 -16.61 -11.47
CA ASN A 9 -12.31 -17.82 -11.15
C ASN A 9 -12.62 -18.98 -12.11
N GLU A 10 -13.89 -19.14 -12.55
CA GLU A 10 -14.29 -20.13 -13.56
C GLU A 10 -13.57 -19.90 -14.91
N HIS A 11 -13.11 -18.67 -15.17
CA HIS A 11 -12.36 -18.29 -16.37
C HIS A 11 -10.85 -18.14 -16.12
N ASN A 12 -10.31 -18.70 -15.03
CA ASN A 12 -8.89 -18.65 -14.65
C ASN A 12 -8.37 -17.24 -14.34
N PHE A 13 -9.24 -16.29 -13.99
CA PHE A 13 -8.84 -15.01 -13.44
C PHE A 13 -8.84 -15.09 -11.93
N GLN A 14 -7.66 -14.93 -11.32
CA GLN A 14 -7.49 -14.91 -9.88
C GLN A 14 -7.41 -13.47 -9.39
N ARG A 15 -8.01 -13.20 -8.23
CA ARG A 15 -7.83 -11.89 -7.61
C ARG A 15 -6.40 -11.78 -7.07
N TYR A 16 -5.67 -10.76 -7.48
CA TYR A 16 -4.31 -10.51 -6.99
C TYR A 16 -4.24 -9.31 -6.03
N GLU A 17 -5.23 -8.39 -6.10
CA GLU A 17 -5.40 -7.31 -5.13
C GLU A 17 -6.89 -7.02 -4.92
N ILE A 18 -7.25 -6.01 -4.10
CA ILE A 18 -8.62 -5.78 -3.62
C ILE A 18 -9.68 -5.71 -4.72
N SER A 19 -9.37 -5.07 -5.86
CA SER A 19 -10.33 -4.75 -6.92
C SER A 19 -10.06 -5.46 -8.24
N ASN A 20 -8.86 -6.00 -8.44
CA ASN A 20 -8.42 -6.50 -9.73
C ASN A 20 -8.13 -8.00 -9.75
N PHE A 21 -8.45 -8.57 -10.91
CA PHE A 21 -8.27 -9.98 -11.23
C PHE A 21 -7.38 -10.10 -12.47
N ALA A 22 -6.55 -11.12 -12.50
CA ALA A 22 -5.68 -11.43 -13.63
C ALA A 22 -5.52 -12.94 -13.79
N LYS A 23 -5.13 -13.39 -14.98
CA LYS A 23 -4.53 -14.72 -15.15
C LYS A 23 -3.13 -14.69 -14.55
N GLU A 24 -2.64 -15.85 -14.15
CA GLU A 24 -1.28 -16.00 -13.61
C GLU A 24 -0.24 -15.35 -14.53
N LYS A 25 0.64 -14.51 -13.98
CA LYS A 25 1.68 -13.71 -14.66
C LYS A 25 1.17 -12.58 -15.57
N PHE A 26 -0.11 -12.24 -15.49
CA PHE A 26 -0.71 -11.09 -16.18
C PHE A 26 -1.25 -10.03 -15.22
N GLU A 27 -0.80 -10.06 -13.98
CA GLU A 27 -1.09 -9.01 -13.01
C GLU A 27 -0.51 -7.67 -13.48
N SER A 28 -1.19 -6.57 -13.20
CA SER A 28 -0.68 -5.24 -13.52
C SER A 28 0.56 -4.93 -12.67
N GLU A 29 1.72 -4.86 -13.30
CA GLU A 29 2.98 -4.48 -12.64
C GLU A 29 2.87 -3.11 -11.97
N HIS A 30 2.19 -2.17 -12.62
CA HIS A 30 1.95 -0.84 -12.07
C HIS A 30 1.18 -0.89 -10.74
N ASN A 31 0.10 -1.69 -10.65
CA ASN A 31 -0.65 -1.85 -9.41
C ASN A 31 0.18 -2.56 -8.34
N LEU A 32 0.88 -3.62 -8.74
CA LEU A 32 1.75 -4.35 -7.81
C LEU A 32 2.86 -3.46 -7.25
N ASN A 33 3.42 -2.56 -8.08
CA ASN A 33 4.42 -1.60 -7.63
C ASN A 33 3.90 -0.73 -6.46
N TYR A 34 2.68 -0.21 -6.57
CA TYR A 34 2.06 0.56 -5.48
C TYR A 34 1.82 -0.29 -4.23
N TRP A 35 1.15 -1.44 -4.40
CA TRP A 35 0.75 -2.27 -3.28
C TRP A 35 1.94 -2.94 -2.57
N ASN A 36 3.05 -3.14 -3.26
CA ASN A 36 4.30 -3.61 -2.69
C ASN A 36 5.13 -2.50 -2.02
N SER A 37 4.63 -1.26 -1.98
CA SER A 37 5.34 -0.10 -1.44
C SER A 37 6.68 0.17 -2.14
N GLU A 38 6.77 -0.15 -3.43
CA GLU A 38 7.94 0.17 -4.24
C GLU A 38 8.03 1.69 -4.52
N ASN A 39 9.10 2.12 -5.17
CA ASN A 39 9.28 3.52 -5.52
C ASN A 39 8.44 3.89 -6.75
N TRP A 40 7.81 5.07 -6.70
CA TRP A 40 7.19 5.68 -7.89
C TRP A 40 7.31 7.20 -7.86
N ILE A 41 7.36 7.80 -9.04
CA ILE A 41 7.45 9.24 -9.24
C ILE A 41 6.13 9.72 -9.85
N GLY A 42 5.56 10.75 -9.24
CA GLY A 42 4.42 11.45 -9.80
C GLY A 42 4.86 12.54 -10.76
N ILE A 43 4.36 12.53 -12.00
CA ILE A 43 4.66 13.52 -13.02
C ILE A 43 3.41 14.35 -13.31
N GLY A 44 3.57 15.69 -13.35
CA GLY A 44 2.49 16.61 -13.66
C GLY A 44 1.86 17.28 -12.44
N PRO A 45 0.91 18.23 -12.68
CA PRO A 45 0.24 18.99 -11.63
C PRO A 45 -0.57 18.08 -10.72
N GLY A 46 -0.41 18.24 -9.42
CA GLY A 46 -1.14 17.48 -8.39
C GLY A 46 -0.74 16.02 -8.26
N ALA A 47 0.28 15.58 -8.99
CA ALA A 47 0.76 14.20 -8.88
C ALA A 47 1.49 13.95 -7.54
N TYR A 48 1.41 12.72 -7.09
CA TYR A 48 2.12 12.24 -5.90
C TYR A 48 3.22 11.26 -6.32
N GLY A 49 4.33 11.29 -5.59
CA GLY A 49 5.39 10.30 -5.67
C GLY A 49 5.69 9.72 -4.30
N ARG A 50 6.17 8.50 -4.23
CA ARG A 50 6.68 7.88 -3.01
C ARG A 50 7.95 7.13 -3.28
N MET A 51 8.94 7.31 -2.41
CA MET A 51 10.26 6.70 -2.54
C MET A 51 10.80 6.27 -1.18
N TRP A 52 11.65 5.26 -1.19
CA TRP A 52 12.51 4.95 -0.05
C TRP A 52 13.80 5.76 -0.17
N SER A 53 14.15 6.49 0.87
CA SER A 53 15.37 7.30 0.89
C SER A 53 16.52 6.53 1.52
N SER A 54 17.55 6.20 0.74
CA SER A 54 18.76 5.58 1.25
C SER A 54 19.57 6.50 2.19
N ASN A 55 19.43 7.82 2.02
CA ASN A 55 20.14 8.83 2.81
C ASN A 55 19.41 9.20 4.11
N GLN A 56 18.25 8.63 4.38
CA GLN A 56 17.36 8.98 5.49
C GLN A 56 16.97 7.75 6.31
N ASP A 57 17.92 6.89 6.64
CA ASP A 57 17.69 5.65 7.40
C ASP A 57 16.58 4.79 6.84
N ASN A 58 16.51 4.66 5.51
CA ASN A 58 15.49 3.92 4.80
C ASN A 58 14.05 4.38 5.13
N LYS A 59 13.86 5.69 5.23
CA LYS A 59 12.53 6.27 5.49
C LYS A 59 11.72 6.43 4.23
N ARG A 60 10.41 6.34 4.36
CA ARG A 60 9.46 6.62 3.29
C ARG A 60 9.34 8.13 3.09
N VAL A 61 9.45 8.58 1.85
CA VAL A 61 9.30 9.98 1.46
C VAL A 61 8.11 10.10 0.53
N GLU A 62 7.17 10.97 0.88
CA GLU A 62 6.06 11.36 0.02
C GLU A 62 6.39 12.72 -0.61
N ILE A 63 6.20 12.80 -1.92
CA ILE A 63 6.40 14.00 -2.72
C ILE A 63 5.08 14.39 -3.36
N LYS A 64 4.72 15.66 -3.28
CA LYS A 64 3.49 16.19 -3.86
C LYS A 64 3.78 17.37 -4.75
N ASN A 65 3.31 17.31 -5.98
CA ASN A 65 3.40 18.42 -6.94
C ASN A 65 2.28 19.45 -6.73
N TYR A 66 2.54 20.69 -7.13
CA TYR A 66 1.53 21.76 -7.12
C TYR A 66 0.29 21.35 -7.93
N LYS A 67 -0.89 21.48 -7.35
CA LYS A 67 -2.16 21.09 -7.99
C LYS A 67 -2.53 21.95 -9.18
N ASN A 68 -2.27 23.28 -9.09
CA ASN A 68 -2.60 24.21 -10.15
C ASN A 68 -1.57 24.10 -11.28
N PRO A 69 -1.98 23.82 -12.55
CA PRO A 69 -1.05 23.64 -13.66
C PRO A 69 -0.16 24.86 -13.93
N LYS A 70 -0.69 26.08 -13.82
CA LYS A 70 0.10 27.31 -14.02
C LYS A 70 1.15 27.47 -12.93
N THR A 71 0.77 27.22 -11.67
CA THR A 71 1.70 27.29 -10.55
C THR A 71 2.79 26.22 -10.69
N TRP A 72 2.42 25.00 -11.06
CA TRP A 72 3.36 23.90 -11.30
C TRP A 72 4.39 24.26 -12.38
N LEU A 73 3.94 24.77 -13.54
CA LEU A 73 4.84 25.21 -14.62
C LEU A 73 5.79 26.33 -14.18
N ASN A 74 5.27 27.35 -13.48
CA ASN A 74 6.06 28.49 -13.03
C ASN A 74 7.09 28.06 -11.97
N LYS A 75 6.74 27.14 -11.08
CA LYS A 75 7.63 26.66 -10.02
C LYS A 75 8.72 25.74 -10.56
N ASN A 76 8.40 24.88 -11.53
CA ASN A 76 9.40 24.06 -12.20
C ASN A 76 10.49 24.90 -12.88
N SER A 77 10.11 26.04 -13.51
CA SER A 77 11.09 26.96 -14.10
C SER A 77 12.01 27.64 -13.07
N GLN A 78 11.64 27.61 -11.78
CA GLN A 78 12.39 28.19 -10.67
C GLN A 78 13.13 27.12 -9.82
N ASN A 79 13.24 25.87 -10.28
CA ASN A 79 13.79 24.73 -9.54
C ASN A 79 13.09 24.46 -8.17
N SER A 80 11.85 24.90 -8.02
CA SER A 80 10.99 24.61 -6.85
C SER A 80 9.91 23.62 -7.25
N GLU A 81 10.31 22.37 -7.49
CA GLU A 81 9.51 21.38 -8.22
C GLU A 81 8.29 20.89 -7.45
N PHE A 82 8.34 20.93 -6.11
CA PHE A 82 7.34 20.27 -5.27
C PHE A 82 6.57 21.24 -4.37
N GLU A 83 5.27 20.98 -4.16
CA GLU A 83 4.44 21.70 -3.19
C GLU A 83 4.81 21.28 -1.77
N ASN A 84 5.07 20.01 -1.58
CA ASN A 84 5.41 19.44 -0.28
C ASN A 84 6.27 18.19 -0.43
N ILE A 85 7.19 18.01 0.52
CA ILE A 85 7.95 16.78 0.75
C ILE A 85 7.71 16.39 2.20
N ASN A 86 7.12 15.23 2.42
CA ASN A 86 6.89 14.67 3.75
C ASN A 86 7.77 13.44 3.95
N ILE A 87 8.58 13.45 5.01
CA ILE A 87 9.46 12.34 5.39
C ILE A 87 8.79 11.62 6.54
N PHE A 88 8.38 10.38 6.31
CA PHE A 88 7.74 9.55 7.32
C PHE A 88 8.76 9.12 8.36
N ASN A 89 8.37 9.11 9.62
CA ASN A 89 9.15 8.42 10.63
C ASN A 89 9.06 6.88 10.43
N GLN A 90 9.81 6.11 11.21
CA GLN A 90 9.86 4.65 11.06
C GLN A 90 8.47 4.00 11.22
N TYR A 91 7.71 4.42 12.24
CA TYR A 91 6.37 3.89 12.48
C TYR A 91 5.39 4.24 11.34
N GLU A 92 5.41 5.48 10.88
CA GLU A 92 4.59 5.95 9.75
C GLU A 92 4.94 5.18 8.45
N SER A 93 6.23 4.90 8.24
CA SER A 93 6.70 4.10 7.10
C SER A 93 6.16 2.66 7.15
N ASP A 94 6.16 2.05 8.33
CA ASP A 94 5.65 0.70 8.53
C ASP A 94 4.12 0.64 8.38
N ILE A 95 3.40 1.64 8.92
CA ILE A 95 1.95 1.78 8.72
C ILE A 95 1.62 1.97 7.23
N ASP A 96 2.34 2.83 6.51
CA ASP A 96 2.14 3.01 5.07
C ASP A 96 2.34 1.69 4.31
N THR A 97 3.39 0.95 4.64
CA THR A 97 3.69 -0.36 4.06
C THR A 97 2.57 -1.38 4.33
N LEU A 98 2.02 -1.41 5.54
CA LEU A 98 0.89 -2.26 5.90
C LEU A 98 -0.39 -1.86 5.16
N ILE A 99 -0.70 -0.55 5.10
CA ILE A 99 -1.89 -0.04 4.40
C ILE A 99 -1.87 -0.42 2.92
N MET A 100 -0.72 -0.32 2.28
CA MET A 100 -0.57 -0.68 0.87
C MET A 100 -0.61 -2.20 0.70
N GLY A 101 0.20 -2.93 1.45
CA GLY A 101 0.40 -4.37 1.27
C GLY A 101 -0.79 -5.23 1.67
N LEU A 102 -1.60 -4.82 2.64
CA LEU A 102 -2.82 -5.54 3.02
C LEU A 102 -3.93 -5.50 1.93
N ARG A 103 -3.75 -4.72 0.86
CA ARG A 103 -4.59 -4.77 -0.33
C ARG A 103 -4.27 -5.96 -1.25
N LEU A 104 -3.08 -6.52 -1.13
CA LEU A 104 -2.66 -7.69 -1.90
C LEU A 104 -3.33 -8.97 -1.39
N SER A 105 -3.82 -9.81 -2.30
CA SER A 105 -4.38 -11.13 -1.92
C SER A 105 -3.35 -12.05 -1.27
N LYS A 106 -2.07 -11.91 -1.67
CA LYS A 106 -0.94 -12.65 -1.08
C LYS A 106 -0.45 -12.03 0.24
N GLY A 107 -0.96 -10.82 0.58
CA GLY A 107 -0.50 -10.06 1.72
C GLY A 107 0.91 -9.51 1.55
N ILE A 108 1.52 -9.12 2.66
CA ILE A 108 2.86 -8.53 2.73
C ILE A 108 3.77 -9.41 3.59
N GLU A 109 5.04 -9.45 3.22
CA GLU A 109 6.08 -10.08 4.05
C GLU A 109 6.41 -9.18 5.23
N ILE A 110 6.42 -9.77 6.44
CA ILE A 110 6.71 -9.06 7.69
C ILE A 110 8.14 -8.51 7.68
N GLU A 111 9.03 -9.15 6.92
CA GLU A 111 10.42 -8.70 6.71
C GLU A 111 10.53 -7.31 6.05
N LYS A 112 9.49 -6.85 5.36
CA LYS A 112 9.43 -5.49 4.80
C LYS A 112 9.20 -4.39 5.84
N LEU A 113 8.81 -4.75 7.07
CA LEU A 113 8.63 -3.78 8.15
C LEU A 113 9.95 -3.50 8.84
N ASN A 114 10.22 -2.23 9.15
CA ASN A 114 11.40 -1.82 9.91
C ASN A 114 11.30 -2.31 11.37
N ASP A 115 10.11 -2.15 11.98
CA ASP A 115 9.80 -2.67 13.31
C ASP A 115 8.78 -3.81 13.22
N LYS A 116 9.27 -5.04 13.19
CA LYS A 116 8.43 -6.24 13.15
C LYS A 116 7.57 -6.42 14.40
N SER A 117 7.89 -5.76 15.50
CA SER A 117 7.10 -5.83 16.75
C SER A 117 5.73 -5.15 16.59
N ILE A 118 5.55 -4.34 15.57
CA ILE A 118 4.27 -3.65 15.31
C ILE A 118 3.10 -4.63 15.20
N ILE A 119 3.33 -5.80 14.58
CA ILE A 119 2.30 -6.85 14.43
C ILE A 119 2.00 -7.62 15.73
N GLN A 120 2.83 -7.44 16.76
CA GLN A 120 2.61 -8.06 18.09
C GLN A 120 1.77 -7.17 19.00
N LYS A 121 1.44 -5.93 18.58
CA LYS A 121 0.60 -5.01 19.32
C LYS A 121 -0.83 -5.57 19.48
N THR A 122 -1.52 -5.12 20.51
CA THR A 122 -2.86 -5.62 20.90
C THR A 122 -3.84 -5.64 19.72
N LYS A 123 -3.86 -4.58 18.90
CA LYS A 123 -4.75 -4.49 17.72
C LYS A 123 -4.58 -5.65 16.74
N PHE A 124 -3.35 -6.03 16.43
CA PHE A 124 -3.09 -7.14 15.49
C PHE A 124 -3.52 -8.49 16.09
N LYS A 125 -3.29 -8.69 17.39
CA LYS A 125 -3.75 -9.89 18.10
C LYS A 125 -5.27 -9.99 18.13
N GLU A 126 -5.96 -8.87 18.30
CA GLU A 126 -7.42 -8.81 18.24
C GLU A 126 -7.95 -9.12 16.84
N LEU A 127 -7.38 -8.50 15.80
CA LEU A 127 -7.74 -8.77 14.41
C LEU A 127 -7.50 -10.24 14.02
N GLU A 128 -6.41 -10.84 14.49
CA GLU A 128 -6.10 -12.26 14.26
C GLU A 128 -7.06 -13.18 15.00
N LYS A 129 -7.36 -12.88 16.27
CA LYS A 129 -8.34 -13.62 17.08
C LYS A 129 -9.73 -13.60 16.43
N GLU A 130 -10.14 -12.46 15.89
CA GLU A 130 -11.39 -12.31 15.14
C GLU A 130 -11.32 -12.87 13.71
N LYS A 131 -10.19 -13.46 13.33
CA LYS A 131 -9.93 -14.04 11.99
C LYS A 131 -10.08 -13.02 10.86
N LEU A 132 -9.92 -11.75 11.14
CA LEU A 132 -9.98 -10.67 10.14
C LEU A 132 -8.68 -10.59 9.33
N ILE A 133 -7.57 -10.90 9.98
CA ILE A 133 -6.25 -11.05 9.36
C ILE A 133 -5.71 -12.45 9.58
N ILE A 134 -4.74 -12.84 8.78
CA ILE A 134 -3.98 -14.08 8.90
C ILE A 134 -2.51 -13.72 8.96
N ILE A 135 -1.83 -14.17 10.02
CA ILE A 135 -0.37 -14.06 10.15
C ILE A 135 0.19 -15.48 10.07
N ASP A 136 0.85 -15.80 8.97
CA ASP A 136 1.37 -17.14 8.70
C ASP A 136 2.59 -17.08 7.78
N ASN A 137 3.55 -17.99 8.00
CA ASN A 137 4.75 -18.13 7.16
C ASN A 137 5.49 -16.81 6.88
N GLY A 138 5.61 -15.94 7.89
CA GLY A 138 6.28 -14.64 7.76
C GLY A 138 5.51 -13.60 6.95
N LYS A 139 4.22 -13.83 6.68
CA LYS A 139 3.33 -12.91 5.98
C LYS A 139 2.14 -12.53 6.82
N ILE A 140 1.63 -11.33 6.54
CA ILE A 140 0.35 -10.84 7.05
C ILE A 140 -0.57 -10.50 5.88
N LYS A 141 -1.82 -10.97 5.91
CA LYS A 141 -2.83 -10.68 4.90
C LYS A 141 -4.22 -10.53 5.52
N ILE A 142 -5.11 -9.87 4.80
CA ILE A 142 -6.54 -9.89 5.13
C ILE A 142 -7.08 -11.30 4.83
N ASN A 143 -7.94 -11.80 5.71
CA ASN A 143 -8.68 -13.01 5.43
C ASN A 143 -9.67 -12.75 4.27
N ASP A 144 -9.65 -13.59 3.26
CA ASP A 144 -10.43 -13.46 2.03
C ASP A 144 -11.95 -13.28 2.26
N ASP A 145 -12.47 -13.88 3.32
CA ASP A 145 -13.90 -13.78 3.68
C ASP A 145 -14.26 -12.39 4.24
N HIS A 146 -13.25 -11.63 4.65
CA HIS A 146 -13.42 -10.32 5.29
C HIS A 146 -12.89 -9.14 4.47
N LEU A 147 -12.56 -9.35 3.21
CA LEU A 147 -12.04 -8.30 2.33
C LEU A 147 -12.94 -7.07 2.19
N ILE A 148 -14.24 -7.26 2.28
CA ILE A 148 -15.20 -6.16 2.28
C ILE A 148 -15.02 -5.22 3.49
N LYS A 149 -14.36 -5.68 4.54
CA LYS A 149 -14.04 -4.92 5.75
C LYS A 149 -12.66 -4.28 5.71
N LEU A 150 -11.92 -4.36 4.60
CA LEU A 150 -10.53 -3.88 4.49
C LEU A 150 -10.37 -2.46 5.03
N ASP A 151 -11.19 -1.50 4.57
CA ASP A 151 -11.06 -0.11 4.99
C ASP A 151 -11.30 0.08 6.49
N SER A 152 -12.23 -0.69 7.07
CA SER A 152 -12.47 -0.69 8.53
C SER A 152 -11.28 -1.27 9.29
N ILE A 153 -10.69 -2.36 8.78
CA ILE A 153 -9.49 -2.98 9.37
C ILE A 153 -8.30 -2.02 9.31
N LEU A 154 -8.07 -1.38 8.15
CA LEU A 154 -7.01 -0.39 8.01
C LEU A 154 -7.22 0.81 8.94
N SER A 155 -8.44 1.34 9.02
CA SER A 155 -8.77 2.42 9.95
C SER A 155 -8.51 2.03 11.41
N TYR A 156 -8.79 0.78 11.78
CA TYR A 156 -8.51 0.28 13.12
C TYR A 156 -7.01 0.17 13.41
N ILE A 157 -6.21 -0.23 12.43
CA ILE A 157 -4.74 -0.29 12.55
C ILE A 157 -4.13 1.09 12.75
N ILE A 158 -4.62 2.10 12.01
CA ILE A 158 -4.08 3.47 11.99
C ILE A 158 -4.41 4.24 13.28
N ASN A 159 -5.64 4.13 13.79
CA ASN A 159 -6.13 4.85 14.96
C ASN A 159 -5.67 4.22 16.27
#